data_b3f8ac0ecc5813c023d2a2f082c15c14
#
_entry.id   b3f8ac0ecc5813c023d2a2f082c15c14
#
_cell.length_a   1.000
_cell.length_b   1.000
_cell.length_c   1.000
_cell.angle_alpha   90.00
_cell.angle_beta   90.00
_cell.angle_gamma   90.00
#
_symmetry.space_group_name_H-M   'P 1'
#
loop_
_entity.id
_entity.type
_entity.pdbx_description
1 polymer ?
#
loop_
_entity_poly.entity_id
_entity_poly.type
_entity_poly.pdbx_seq_one_letter_code
_entity_poly.pdbx_strand_id
1 'polypeptide(L)'
;VPFIMALGIGFSAVRSDKYAETDSFGLVSLCSIGPVLAVLLLGIIYHPQGGSYSETVIPDAETSVALWKLFESGIPHYMKEIGGSLLPIVLFFAFFQVVSLKLKKKTLIKILVGILYTYIGLVLFLTGVNVGFMPVGNYLGQVIAGLPYRWVIVPIGMLIGYFIVKAEPAVYVLMEQV
;
A
#
# COMPACT_ATOMS: atom_id res chain seq x y z
N VAL A 1 -0.87 -5.65 -0.03
CA VAL A 1 0.00 -6.25 -1.08
C VAL A 1 1.40 -5.63 -1.08
N PRO A 2 1.63 -4.30 -1.24
CA PRO A 2 3.00 -3.74 -1.35
C PRO A 2 3.89 -4.03 -0.14
N PHE A 3 3.32 -4.12 1.04
CA PHE A 3 4.05 -4.38 2.28
C PHE A 3 4.60 -5.82 2.34
N ILE A 4 3.81 -6.81 1.92
CA ILE A 4 4.25 -8.20 1.86
C ILE A 4 5.30 -8.37 0.76
N MET A 5 5.16 -7.63 -0.34
CA MET A 5 6.18 -7.56 -1.39
C MET A 5 7.51 -7.00 -0.84
N ALA A 6 7.46 -5.88 -0.11
CA ALA A 6 8.66 -5.29 0.49
C ALA A 6 9.33 -6.23 1.49
N LEU A 7 8.56 -6.98 2.28
CA LEU A 7 9.07 -8.02 3.15
C LEU A 7 9.67 -9.18 2.36
N GLY A 8 9.02 -9.66 1.31
CA GLY A 8 9.52 -10.73 0.43
C GLY A 8 10.85 -10.35 -0.21
N ILE A 9 10.94 -9.16 -0.80
CA ILE A 9 12.17 -8.61 -1.37
C ILE A 9 13.27 -8.45 -0.30
N GLY A 10 12.91 -7.95 0.89
CA GLY A 10 13.83 -7.82 2.02
C GLY A 10 14.38 -9.17 2.48
N PHE A 11 13.55 -10.21 2.56
CA PHE A 11 13.98 -11.57 2.90
C PHE A 11 14.88 -12.18 1.82
N SER A 12 14.57 -11.97 0.54
CA SER A 12 15.39 -12.47 -0.56
C SER A 12 16.75 -11.79 -0.61
N ALA A 13 16.81 -10.50 -0.40
CA ALA A 13 18.06 -9.73 -0.34
C ALA A 13 18.98 -10.16 0.83
N VAL A 14 18.39 -10.61 1.95
CA VAL A 14 19.16 -11.10 3.11
C VAL A 14 19.73 -12.50 2.85
N ARG A 15 19.06 -13.31 2.05
CA ARG A 15 19.45 -14.72 1.81
C ARG A 15 20.56 -14.86 0.78
N SER A 16 20.78 -13.90 -0.10
CA SER A 16 21.87 -13.85 -1.10
C SER A 16 22.03 -15.12 -1.94
N ASP A 17 20.92 -15.82 -2.21
CA ASP A 17 20.91 -17.06 -2.99
C ASP A 17 20.50 -16.77 -4.43
N LYS A 18 21.05 -17.57 -5.39
CA LYS A 18 20.77 -17.45 -6.83
C LYS A 18 19.30 -17.60 -7.19
N TYR A 19 18.49 -18.19 -6.31
CA TYR A 19 17.05 -18.41 -6.47
C TYR A 19 16.18 -17.38 -5.74
N ALA A 20 16.80 -16.44 -5.02
CA ALA A 20 16.09 -15.47 -4.18
C ALA A 20 15.16 -14.56 -4.98
N GLU A 21 15.50 -14.22 -6.21
CA GLU A 21 14.66 -13.42 -7.12
C GLU A 21 13.42 -14.18 -7.57
N THR A 22 13.61 -15.45 -7.99
CA THR A 22 12.50 -16.32 -8.44
C THR A 22 11.56 -16.67 -7.29
N ASP A 23 12.10 -16.93 -6.09
CA ASP A 23 11.33 -17.20 -4.88
C ASP A 23 10.54 -15.99 -4.43
N SER A 24 11.10 -14.77 -4.54
CA SER A 24 10.39 -13.54 -4.22
C SER A 24 9.24 -13.27 -5.19
N PHE A 25 9.39 -13.57 -6.47
CA PHE A 25 8.32 -13.43 -7.46
C PHE A 25 7.15 -14.39 -7.17
N GLY A 26 7.45 -15.66 -6.85
CA GLY A 26 6.43 -16.63 -6.45
C GLY A 26 5.68 -16.20 -5.18
N LEU A 27 6.39 -15.66 -4.20
CA LEU A 27 5.82 -15.17 -2.95
C LEU A 27 4.93 -13.94 -3.17
N VAL A 28 5.33 -13.02 -4.05
CA VAL A 28 4.55 -11.86 -4.46
C VAL A 28 3.25 -12.28 -5.12
N SER A 29 3.32 -13.24 -6.05
CA SER A 29 2.14 -13.76 -6.74
C SER A 29 1.16 -14.41 -5.77
N LEU A 30 1.63 -15.27 -4.87
CA LEU A 30 0.81 -15.90 -3.83
C LEU A 30 0.16 -14.86 -2.89
N CYS A 31 0.91 -13.84 -2.47
CA CYS A 31 0.39 -12.77 -1.63
C CYS A 31 -0.64 -11.88 -2.32
N SER A 32 -0.61 -11.80 -3.64
CA SER A 32 -1.59 -11.06 -4.43
C SER A 32 -2.88 -11.83 -4.65
N ILE A 33 -2.81 -13.15 -4.81
CA ILE A 33 -3.98 -14.02 -5.03
C ILE A 33 -4.92 -13.98 -3.83
N GLY A 34 -4.42 -14.02 -2.60
CA GLY A 34 -5.23 -14.02 -1.39
C GLY A 34 -6.20 -12.82 -1.28
N PRO A 35 -5.72 -11.57 -1.32
CA PRO A 35 -6.57 -10.39 -1.32
C PRO A 35 -7.57 -10.33 -2.50
N VAL A 36 -7.15 -10.74 -3.71
CA VAL A 36 -8.03 -10.76 -4.89
C VAL A 36 -9.16 -11.75 -4.69
N LEU A 37 -8.86 -12.97 -4.23
CA LEU A 37 -9.87 -13.98 -3.92
C LEU A 37 -10.80 -13.54 -2.79
N ALA A 38 -10.25 -12.90 -1.73
CA ALA A 38 -11.03 -12.39 -0.63
C ALA A 38 -12.05 -11.34 -1.09
N VAL A 39 -11.62 -10.37 -1.92
CA VAL A 39 -12.51 -9.34 -2.47
C VAL A 39 -13.56 -9.96 -3.41
N LEU A 40 -13.16 -10.94 -4.22
CA LEU A 40 -14.08 -11.63 -5.13
C LEU A 40 -15.15 -12.42 -4.37
N LEU A 41 -14.75 -13.18 -3.34
CA LEU A 41 -15.68 -13.90 -2.46
C LEU A 41 -16.58 -12.93 -1.70
N LEU A 42 -16.05 -11.83 -1.20
CA LEU A 42 -16.82 -10.80 -0.52
C LEU A 42 -17.86 -10.16 -1.46
N GLY A 43 -17.49 -9.92 -2.73
CA GLY A 43 -18.39 -9.41 -3.76
C GLY A 43 -19.51 -10.38 -4.12
N ILE A 44 -19.25 -11.70 -4.07
CA ILE A 44 -20.26 -12.74 -4.32
C ILE A 44 -21.21 -12.89 -3.12
N ILE A 45 -20.66 -12.89 -1.89
CA ILE A 45 -21.43 -13.13 -0.65
C ILE A 45 -22.17 -11.86 -0.23
N TYR A 46 -21.50 -10.72 -0.30
CA TYR A 46 -22.01 -9.43 0.09
C TYR A 46 -22.40 -8.65 -1.16
N HIS A 47 -23.68 -8.69 -1.52
CA HIS A 47 -24.21 -7.83 -2.56
C HIS A 47 -24.31 -6.41 -1.97
N PRO A 48 -23.39 -5.49 -2.24
CA PRO A 48 -23.52 -4.12 -1.76
C PRO A 48 -24.72 -3.48 -2.46
N GLN A 49 -25.82 -3.39 -1.74
CA GLN A 49 -26.98 -2.63 -2.21
C GLN A 49 -26.57 -1.16 -2.26
N GLY A 50 -26.37 -0.67 -3.49
CA GLY A 50 -26.22 0.74 -3.80
C GLY A 50 -25.11 1.42 -2.99
N GLY A 51 -23.88 1.29 -3.43
CA GLY A 51 -22.80 2.13 -2.92
C GLY A 51 -23.11 3.59 -3.18
N SER A 52 -23.79 4.22 -2.23
CA SER A 52 -23.81 5.66 -2.14
C SER A 52 -22.37 6.08 -1.96
N TYR A 53 -21.79 6.65 -2.99
CA TYR A 53 -20.46 7.29 -2.88
C TYR A 53 -20.62 8.34 -1.79
N SER A 54 -20.11 8.06 -0.61
CA SER A 54 -20.10 9.08 0.43
C SER A 54 -19.14 10.16 -0.08
N GLU A 55 -19.69 11.31 -0.39
CA GLU A 55 -18.90 12.48 -0.78
C GLU A 55 -17.85 12.66 0.31
N THR A 56 -16.60 12.43 -0.05
CA THR A 56 -15.49 12.73 0.86
C THR A 56 -15.52 14.21 1.05
N VAL A 57 -15.93 14.64 2.25
CA VAL A 57 -15.96 16.06 2.61
C VAL A 57 -14.54 16.58 2.39
N ILE A 58 -14.41 17.48 1.42
CA ILE A 58 -13.13 18.14 1.15
C ILE A 58 -12.88 19.00 2.39
N PRO A 59 -11.80 18.74 3.15
CA PRO A 59 -11.50 19.58 4.31
C PRO A 59 -11.26 21.00 3.81
N ASP A 60 -12.02 21.94 4.34
CA ASP A 60 -11.88 23.36 4.01
C ASP A 60 -10.60 23.90 4.66
N ALA A 61 -9.48 23.70 3.97
CA ALA A 61 -8.17 24.14 4.40
C ALA A 61 -7.74 25.37 3.60
N GLU A 62 -8.33 26.52 3.94
CA GLU A 62 -7.98 27.79 3.29
C GLU A 62 -6.55 28.27 3.58
N THR A 63 -5.90 27.72 4.60
CA THR A 63 -4.56 28.12 5.01
C THR A 63 -3.62 26.94 5.19
N SER A 64 -2.32 27.16 4.95
CA SER A 64 -1.26 26.14 5.18
C SER A 64 -1.23 25.64 6.63
N VAL A 65 -1.65 26.48 7.59
CA VAL A 65 -1.76 26.11 9.02
C VAL A 65 -2.92 25.14 9.24
N ALA A 66 -4.04 25.34 8.57
CA ALA A 66 -5.17 24.41 8.65
C ALA A 66 -4.82 23.06 8.05
N LEU A 67 -4.11 23.05 6.92
CA LEU A 67 -3.60 21.84 6.30
C LEU A 67 -2.65 21.09 7.25
N TRP A 68 -1.73 21.80 7.90
CA TRP A 68 -0.82 21.18 8.87
C TRP A 68 -1.54 20.50 10.03
N LYS A 69 -2.58 21.15 10.57
CA LYS A 69 -3.42 20.56 11.64
C LYS A 69 -4.13 19.27 11.18
N LEU A 70 -4.58 19.21 9.91
CA LEU A 70 -5.16 17.99 9.35
C LEU A 70 -4.12 16.85 9.30
N PHE A 71 -2.89 17.14 8.91
CA PHE A 71 -1.80 16.16 8.94
C PHE A 71 -1.48 15.72 10.37
N GLU A 72 -1.36 16.65 11.30
CA GLU A 72 -1.11 16.39 12.71
C GLU A 72 -2.17 15.48 13.34
N SER A 73 -3.44 15.70 13.01
CA SER A 73 -4.54 14.84 13.47
C SER A 73 -4.59 13.47 12.76
N GLY A 74 -4.16 13.41 11.49
CA GLY A 74 -4.14 12.17 10.70
C GLY A 74 -3.03 11.21 11.13
N ILE A 75 -1.85 11.71 11.45
CA ILE A 75 -0.69 10.88 11.80
C ILE A 75 -0.99 9.87 12.92
N PRO A 76 -1.57 10.24 14.08
CA PRO A 76 -1.86 9.28 15.15
C PRO A 76 -2.86 8.19 14.74
N HIS A 77 -3.81 8.54 13.87
CA HIS A 77 -4.78 7.58 13.34
C HIS A 77 -4.06 6.51 12.51
N TYR A 78 -3.25 6.91 11.54
CA TYR A 78 -2.51 5.96 10.69
C TYR A 78 -1.41 5.23 11.45
N MET A 79 -0.81 5.82 12.48
CA MET A 79 0.10 5.11 13.37
C MET A 79 -0.58 3.90 14.04
N LYS A 80 -1.78 4.06 14.53
CA LYS A 80 -2.54 2.94 15.14
C LYS A 80 -2.96 1.90 14.12
N GLU A 81 -3.44 2.33 12.98
CA GLU A 81 -3.90 1.45 11.90
C GLU A 81 -2.76 0.59 11.35
N ILE A 82 -1.63 1.21 11.02
CA ILE A 82 -0.46 0.51 10.50
C ILE A 82 0.19 -0.35 11.59
N GLY A 83 0.27 0.16 12.82
CA GLY A 83 0.76 -0.61 13.96
C GLY A 83 -0.06 -1.88 14.17
N GLY A 84 -1.39 -1.78 14.11
CA GLY A 84 -2.29 -2.93 14.19
C GLY A 84 -2.12 -3.93 13.05
N SER A 85 -1.89 -3.44 11.83
CA SER A 85 -1.66 -4.29 10.66
C SER A 85 -0.28 -4.96 10.66
N LEU A 86 0.74 -4.29 11.19
CA LEU A 86 2.11 -4.80 11.30
C LEU A 86 2.28 -5.78 12.45
N LEU A 87 1.52 -5.60 13.53
CA LEU A 87 1.65 -6.38 14.76
C LEU A 87 1.55 -7.89 14.52
N PRO A 88 0.55 -8.44 13.80
CA PRO A 88 0.47 -9.86 13.52
C PRO A 88 1.70 -10.38 12.77
N ILE A 89 2.21 -9.60 11.82
CA ILE A 89 3.37 -9.98 11.01
C ILE A 89 4.63 -10.04 11.87
N VAL A 90 4.83 -9.03 12.73
CA VAL A 90 5.96 -8.99 13.66
C VAL A 90 5.88 -10.14 14.68
N LEU A 91 4.69 -10.44 15.21
CA LEU A 91 4.48 -11.57 16.11
C LEU A 91 4.77 -12.90 15.42
N PHE A 92 4.29 -13.07 14.21
CA PHE A 92 4.55 -14.28 13.42
C PHE A 92 6.05 -14.44 13.14
N PHE A 93 6.73 -13.36 12.74
CA PHE A 93 8.17 -13.36 12.57
C PHE A 93 8.91 -13.70 13.88
N ALA A 94 8.50 -13.09 15.01
CA ALA A 94 9.11 -13.37 16.31
C ALA A 94 8.94 -14.83 16.72
N PHE A 95 7.76 -15.41 16.50
CA PHE A 95 7.49 -16.82 16.73
C PHE A 95 8.43 -17.73 15.93
N PHE A 96 8.55 -17.52 14.62
CA PHE A 96 9.44 -18.29 13.79
C PHE A 96 10.91 -18.04 14.09
N GLN A 97 11.27 -16.85 14.52
CA GLN A 97 12.62 -16.52 14.94
C GLN A 97 13.08 -17.40 16.11
N VAL A 98 12.17 -17.67 17.06
CA VAL A 98 12.47 -18.49 18.25
C VAL A 98 12.48 -19.99 17.90
N VAL A 99 11.50 -20.44 17.09
CA VAL A 99 11.29 -21.87 16.81
C VAL A 99 12.25 -22.40 15.75
N SER A 100 12.42 -21.67 14.66
CA SER A 100 13.08 -22.20 13.44
C SER A 100 14.26 -21.37 12.95
N LEU A 101 14.11 -20.06 12.81
CA LEU A 101 15.08 -19.23 12.09
C LEU A 101 16.38 -19.02 12.85
N LYS A 102 16.35 -18.87 14.18
CA LYS A 102 17.53 -18.66 15.06
C LYS A 102 18.60 -17.73 14.48
N LEU A 103 18.16 -16.62 13.87
CA LEU A 103 19.04 -15.67 13.20
C LEU A 103 20.04 -15.03 14.17
N LYS A 104 21.22 -14.70 13.65
CA LYS A 104 22.25 -13.99 14.41
C LYS A 104 21.76 -12.61 14.83
N LYS A 105 22.16 -12.13 16.00
CA LYS A 105 21.77 -10.81 16.56
C LYS A 105 21.96 -9.65 15.57
N LYS A 106 23.06 -9.64 14.80
CA LYS A 106 23.31 -8.61 13.78
C LYS A 106 22.26 -8.57 12.68
N THR A 107 21.79 -9.75 12.21
CA THR A 107 20.76 -9.87 11.20
C THR A 107 19.40 -9.45 11.76
N LEU A 108 19.09 -9.86 12.99
CA LEU A 108 17.86 -9.47 13.67
C LEU A 108 17.74 -7.94 13.84
N ILE A 109 18.81 -7.28 14.24
CA ILE A 109 18.84 -5.82 14.36
C ILE A 109 18.58 -5.15 13.00
N LYS A 110 19.19 -5.64 11.92
CA LYS A 110 18.94 -5.11 10.57
C LYS A 110 17.46 -5.24 10.17
N ILE A 111 16.84 -6.38 10.46
CA ILE A 111 15.42 -6.61 10.17
C ILE A 111 14.54 -5.66 10.99
N LEU A 112 14.81 -5.52 12.30
CA LEU A 112 14.07 -4.61 13.16
C LEU A 112 14.16 -3.16 12.71
N VAL A 113 15.37 -2.71 12.34
CA VAL A 113 15.56 -1.37 11.77
C VAL A 113 14.79 -1.22 10.46
N GLY A 114 14.81 -2.24 9.58
CA GLY A 114 14.02 -2.25 8.35
C GLY A 114 12.52 -2.14 8.60
N ILE A 115 11.99 -2.88 9.57
CA ILE A 115 10.57 -2.80 9.98
C ILE A 115 10.23 -1.40 10.50
N LEU A 116 11.11 -0.79 11.30
CA LEU A 116 10.91 0.56 11.82
C LEU A 116 10.87 1.60 10.70
N TYR A 117 11.81 1.53 9.74
CA TYR A 117 11.79 2.40 8.56
C TYR A 117 10.51 2.21 7.72
N THR A 118 10.10 0.97 7.51
CA THR A 118 8.87 0.64 6.79
C THR A 118 7.64 1.20 7.51
N TYR A 119 7.59 1.07 8.84
CA TYR A 119 6.50 1.61 9.65
C TYR A 119 6.40 3.13 9.49
N ILE A 120 7.50 3.85 9.68
CA ILE A 120 7.55 5.32 9.53
C ILE A 120 7.16 5.72 8.10
N GLY A 121 7.75 5.05 7.10
CA GLY A 121 7.46 5.33 5.70
C GLY A 121 5.99 5.12 5.34
N LEU A 122 5.36 4.04 5.83
CA LEU A 122 3.94 3.77 5.61
C LEU A 122 3.02 4.79 6.30
N VAL A 123 3.35 5.18 7.53
CA VAL A 123 2.59 6.21 8.26
C VAL A 123 2.60 7.52 7.49
N LEU A 124 3.77 7.99 7.06
CA LEU A 124 3.90 9.21 6.28
C LEU A 124 3.20 9.10 4.92
N PHE A 125 3.37 7.97 4.24
CA PHE A 125 2.76 7.73 2.94
C PHE A 125 1.23 7.72 3.03
N LEU A 126 0.63 6.92 3.94
CA LEU A 126 -0.83 6.84 4.06
C LEU A 126 -1.43 8.15 4.56
N THR A 127 -0.75 8.85 5.46
CA THR A 127 -1.20 10.20 5.87
C THR A 127 -1.17 11.14 4.67
N GLY A 128 -0.10 11.17 3.89
CA GLY A 128 0.02 11.99 2.69
C GLY A 128 -1.06 11.69 1.64
N VAL A 129 -1.31 10.41 1.40
CA VAL A 129 -2.33 9.98 0.43
C VAL A 129 -3.74 10.34 0.91
N ASN A 130 -4.10 9.99 2.12
CA ASN A 130 -5.48 10.12 2.57
C ASN A 130 -5.84 11.56 2.99
N VAL A 131 -4.92 12.28 3.61
CA VAL A 131 -5.17 13.67 4.06
C VAL A 131 -4.91 14.68 2.96
N GLY A 132 -3.91 14.44 2.11
CA GLY A 132 -3.52 15.38 1.05
C GLY A 132 -4.07 15.00 -0.33
N PHE A 133 -3.70 13.85 -0.84
CA PHE A 133 -3.94 13.48 -2.24
C PHE A 133 -5.39 13.08 -2.53
N MET A 134 -6.02 12.30 -1.66
CA MET A 134 -7.39 11.81 -1.86
C MET A 134 -8.42 12.94 -1.98
N PRO A 135 -8.46 13.95 -1.09
CA PRO A 135 -9.38 15.07 -1.21
C PRO A 135 -9.20 15.84 -2.51
N VAL A 136 -7.94 16.09 -2.90
CA VAL A 136 -7.63 16.79 -4.17
C VAL A 136 -8.05 15.95 -5.37
N GLY A 137 -7.81 14.64 -5.35
CA GLY A 137 -8.25 13.73 -6.40
C GLY A 137 -9.76 13.70 -6.56
N ASN A 138 -10.49 13.65 -5.45
CA ASN A 138 -11.96 13.71 -5.45
C ASN A 138 -12.48 15.04 -6.01
N TYR A 139 -11.89 16.16 -5.59
CA TYR A 139 -12.23 17.48 -6.12
C TYR A 139 -12.02 17.56 -7.63
N LEU A 140 -10.85 17.16 -8.10
CA LEU A 140 -10.53 17.12 -9.53
C LEU A 140 -11.50 16.21 -10.29
N GLY A 141 -11.82 15.04 -9.74
CA GLY A 141 -12.80 14.12 -10.30
C GLY A 141 -14.18 14.73 -10.45
N GLN A 142 -14.65 15.44 -9.42
CA GLN A 142 -15.94 16.15 -9.45
C GLN A 142 -15.96 17.28 -10.48
N VAL A 143 -14.90 18.09 -10.52
CA VAL A 143 -14.77 19.19 -11.49
C VAL A 143 -14.78 18.66 -12.93
N ILE A 144 -14.00 17.61 -13.21
CA ILE A 144 -13.94 17.00 -14.54
C ILE A 144 -15.27 16.33 -14.91
N ALA A 145 -15.94 15.67 -13.97
CA ALA A 145 -17.24 15.06 -14.20
C ALA A 145 -18.34 16.10 -14.50
N GLY A 146 -18.22 17.31 -13.98
CA GLY A 146 -19.11 18.44 -14.25
C GLY A 146 -18.90 19.11 -15.60
N LEU A 147 -17.80 18.82 -16.31
CA LEU A 147 -17.53 19.42 -17.63
C LEU A 147 -18.48 18.86 -18.71
N PRO A 148 -18.87 19.68 -19.71
CA PRO A 148 -19.68 19.22 -20.85
C PRO A 148 -18.98 18.14 -21.67
N TYR A 149 -17.65 18.07 -21.61
CA TYR A 149 -16.80 17.12 -22.35
C TYR A 149 -16.37 15.94 -21.46
N ARG A 150 -17.33 15.23 -20.85
CA ARG A 150 -17.07 14.09 -19.92
C ARG A 150 -16.19 12.98 -20.49
N TRP A 151 -16.18 12.82 -21.81
CA TRP A 151 -15.37 11.80 -22.48
C TRP A 151 -13.85 11.98 -22.26
N VAL A 152 -13.40 13.20 -21.88
CA VAL A 152 -11.99 13.50 -21.54
C VAL A 152 -11.48 12.69 -20.34
N ILE A 153 -12.38 12.22 -19.48
CA ILE A 153 -12.02 11.32 -18.35
C ILE A 153 -11.37 10.03 -18.84
N VAL A 154 -11.83 9.50 -20.00
CA VAL A 154 -11.36 8.21 -20.53
C VAL A 154 -9.86 8.28 -20.92
N PRO A 155 -9.42 9.20 -21.80
CA PRO A 155 -8.00 9.30 -22.13
C PRO A 155 -7.12 9.69 -20.94
N ILE A 156 -7.59 10.54 -20.03
CA ILE A 156 -6.85 10.86 -18.80
C ILE A 156 -6.70 9.61 -17.93
N GLY A 157 -7.78 8.84 -17.74
CA GLY A 157 -7.75 7.58 -16.99
C GLY A 157 -6.84 6.53 -17.62
N MET A 158 -6.82 6.42 -18.96
CA MET A 158 -5.90 5.54 -19.68
C MET A 158 -4.44 5.94 -19.44
N LEU A 159 -4.14 7.24 -19.52
CA LEU A 159 -2.78 7.76 -19.33
C LEU A 159 -2.30 7.53 -17.86
N ILE A 160 -3.15 7.82 -16.90
CA ILE A 160 -2.87 7.57 -15.49
C ILE A 160 -2.68 6.06 -15.25
N GLY A 161 -3.59 5.21 -15.77
CA GLY A 161 -3.50 3.77 -15.66
C GLY A 161 -2.21 3.20 -16.26
N TYR A 162 -1.79 3.71 -17.43
CA TYR A 162 -0.52 3.34 -18.04
C TYR A 162 0.68 3.64 -17.12
N PHE A 163 0.73 4.85 -16.53
CA PHE A 163 1.82 5.20 -15.62
C PHE A 163 1.79 4.41 -14.32
N ILE A 164 0.61 4.10 -13.77
CA ILE A 164 0.47 3.27 -12.57
C ILE A 164 1.03 1.87 -12.84
N VAL A 165 0.61 1.23 -13.93
CA VAL A 165 1.09 -0.12 -14.29
C VAL A 165 2.60 -0.10 -14.54
N LYS A 166 3.13 0.92 -15.24
CA LYS A 166 4.56 1.04 -15.50
C LYS A 166 5.38 1.29 -14.22
N ALA A 167 4.80 1.95 -13.23
CA ALA A 167 5.46 2.22 -11.95
C ALA A 167 5.37 1.04 -10.96
N GLU A 168 4.55 0.02 -11.27
CA GLU A 168 4.36 -1.12 -10.38
C GLU A 168 5.61 -2.01 -10.35
N PRO A 169 6.24 -2.21 -9.17
CA PRO A 169 7.46 -3.02 -9.04
C PRO A 169 7.31 -4.46 -9.55
N ALA A 170 6.10 -5.04 -9.42
CA ALA A 170 5.82 -6.38 -9.90
C ALA A 170 5.91 -6.49 -11.43
N VAL A 171 5.46 -5.45 -12.15
CA VAL A 171 5.56 -5.39 -13.61
C VAL A 171 7.01 -5.25 -14.05
N TYR A 172 7.80 -4.44 -13.32
CA TYR A 172 9.22 -4.27 -13.59
C TYR A 172 9.98 -5.60 -13.46
N VAL A 173 9.76 -6.34 -12.37
CA VAL A 173 10.39 -7.67 -12.15
C VAL A 173 9.95 -8.66 -13.22
N LEU A 174 8.68 -8.64 -13.64
CA LEU A 174 8.19 -9.49 -14.73
C LEU A 174 8.88 -9.19 -16.06
N MET A 175 9.08 -7.90 -16.37
CA MET A 175 9.75 -7.47 -17.60
C MET A 175 11.24 -7.84 -17.63
N GLU A 176 11.89 -7.96 -16.48
CA GLU A 176 13.31 -8.32 -16.40
C GLU A 176 13.54 -9.84 -16.52
N GLN A 177 12.48 -10.64 -16.30
CA GLN A 177 12.54 -12.12 -16.41
C GLN A 177 12.09 -12.66 -17.79
N VAL A 178 11.48 -11.86 -18.63
CA VAL A 178 11.05 -12.19 -20.01
C VAL A 178 12.04 -11.69 -21.04
#